data_2b75a6b5944a72e156b611ca1f434c94
#
_entry.id   2b75a6b5944a72e156b611ca1f434c94
#
_cell.length_a   1.000
_cell.length_b   1.000
_cell.length_c   1.000
_cell.angle_alpha   90.00
_cell.angle_beta   90.00
_cell.angle_gamma   90.00
#
_symmetry.space_group_name_H-M   'P 1'
#
loop_
_entity.id
_entity.type
_entity.pdbx_description
1 polymer ?
#
loop_
_entity_poly.entity_id
_entity_poly.type
_entity_poly.pdbx_seq_one_letter_code
_entity_poly.pdbx_strand_id
1 'polypeptide(L)'
;MLKRVVLFTAVCLLAAATAFATVTDTVKKTVDDVIHIVSDKELKKKSNEQRRRAAIKRSIATIFDSQEMAKRSLGKHWNPRTPAERKQFVDLFATLLENSYAGKIESYNNEKIVYTKETLDGEYAEVKSKVITPKQDEYTLDYRLMKKDNGTWMVYDVVIEGVSLVSNYRTQFNRIISTNGYPELVKKLQAKSNELKM
;
A
#
# COMPACT_ATOMS: atom_id res chain seq x y z
N MET A 1 -51.77 22.91 52.61
CA MET A 1 -51.67 22.11 51.35
C MET A 1 -50.38 22.50 50.66
N LEU A 2 -49.35 21.68 50.77
CA LEU A 2 -47.99 21.96 50.22
C LEU A 2 -47.81 21.17 48.98
N LYS A 3 -47.83 21.81 47.77
CA LYS A 3 -47.60 21.16 46.48
C LYS A 3 -46.08 20.92 46.28
N ARG A 4 -45.67 19.65 46.32
CA ARG A 4 -44.32 19.23 45.95
C ARG A 4 -44.17 19.25 44.43
N VAL A 5 -43.35 20.15 43.90
CA VAL A 5 -42.91 20.16 42.50
C VAL A 5 -41.71 19.22 42.43
N VAL A 6 -41.88 18.10 41.74
CA VAL A 6 -40.78 17.17 41.40
C VAL A 6 -40.16 17.63 40.08
N LEU A 7 -38.94 18.15 40.14
CA LEU A 7 -38.17 18.57 39.00
C LEU A 7 -37.46 17.33 38.42
N PHE A 8 -37.94 16.80 37.28
CA PHE A 8 -37.22 15.74 36.53
C PHE A 8 -36.12 16.38 35.70
N THR A 9 -34.88 16.27 36.15
CA THR A 9 -33.70 16.59 35.36
C THR A 9 -33.40 15.43 34.42
N ALA A 10 -33.74 15.57 33.14
CA ALA A 10 -33.32 14.65 32.09
C ALA A 10 -31.83 14.86 31.83
N VAL A 11 -31.01 13.92 32.28
CA VAL A 11 -29.57 13.88 31.89
C VAL A 11 -29.48 13.26 30.50
N CYS A 12 -29.32 14.10 29.47
CA CYS A 12 -28.95 13.64 28.12
C CYS A 12 -27.48 13.19 28.15
N LEU A 13 -27.24 11.88 28.23
CA LEU A 13 -25.94 11.30 27.91
C LEU A 13 -25.70 11.48 26.39
N LEU A 14 -24.90 12.48 26.03
CA LEU A 14 -24.28 12.52 24.70
C LEU A 14 -23.22 11.40 24.62
N ALA A 15 -23.57 10.26 24.03
CA ALA A 15 -22.60 9.27 23.62
C ALA A 15 -21.76 9.90 22.46
N ALA A 16 -20.57 10.39 22.78
CA ALA A 16 -19.58 10.77 21.78
C ALA A 16 -19.18 9.48 21.05
N ALA A 17 -19.77 9.25 19.87
CA ALA A 17 -19.30 8.21 18.96
C ALA A 17 -17.88 8.60 18.51
N THR A 18 -16.87 7.94 19.06
CA THR A 18 -15.52 8.02 18.52
C THR A 18 -15.56 7.39 17.12
N ALA A 19 -15.56 8.24 16.11
CA ALA A 19 -15.43 7.79 14.73
C ALA A 19 -14.03 7.15 14.60
N PHE A 20 -13.98 5.83 14.60
CA PHE A 20 -12.75 5.12 14.22
C PHE A 20 -12.50 5.39 12.74
N ALA A 21 -11.26 5.77 12.41
CA ALA A 21 -10.85 5.93 11.02
C ALA A 21 -11.12 4.62 10.25
N THR A 22 -11.79 4.71 9.11
CA THR A 22 -12.06 3.55 8.25
C THR A 22 -10.76 3.03 7.62
N VAL A 23 -10.79 1.82 7.06
CA VAL A 23 -9.64 1.31 6.30
C VAL A 23 -9.39 2.19 5.08
N THR A 24 -10.46 2.68 4.47
CA THR A 24 -10.40 3.64 3.36
C THR A 24 -9.70 4.93 3.76
N ASP A 25 -9.97 5.48 4.94
CA ASP A 25 -9.29 6.70 5.42
C ASP A 25 -7.78 6.49 5.58
N THR A 26 -7.37 5.30 6.02
CA THR A 26 -5.96 4.94 6.15
C THR A 26 -5.26 4.90 4.78
N VAL A 27 -5.89 4.26 3.77
CA VAL A 27 -5.39 4.25 2.39
C VAL A 27 -5.36 5.66 1.81
N LYS A 28 -6.49 6.38 1.94
CA LYS A 28 -6.65 7.74 1.42
C LYS A 28 -5.59 8.69 1.95
N LYS A 29 -5.33 8.66 3.26
CA LYS A 29 -4.30 9.50 3.87
C LYS A 29 -2.94 9.29 3.21
N THR A 30 -2.51 8.04 3.03
CA THR A 30 -1.21 7.76 2.39
C THR A 30 -1.18 8.18 0.93
N VAL A 31 -2.26 7.97 0.20
CA VAL A 31 -2.37 8.41 -1.19
C VAL A 31 -2.32 9.93 -1.30
N ASP A 32 -3.04 10.65 -0.44
CA ASP A 32 -3.02 12.11 -0.38
C ASP A 32 -1.61 12.64 -0.02
N ASP A 33 -0.92 11.99 0.94
CA ASP A 33 0.47 12.33 1.29
C ASP A 33 1.41 12.16 0.08
N VAL A 34 1.27 11.07 -0.68
CA VAL A 34 2.06 10.85 -1.90
C VAL A 34 1.75 11.89 -2.97
N ILE A 35 0.46 12.18 -3.21
CA ILE A 35 0.02 13.24 -4.15
C ILE A 35 0.61 14.59 -3.76
N HIS A 36 0.60 14.92 -2.48
CA HIS A 36 1.20 16.14 -1.98
C HIS A 36 2.70 16.22 -2.30
N ILE A 37 3.44 15.13 -2.05
CA ILE A 37 4.88 15.04 -2.33
C ILE A 37 5.16 15.23 -3.83
N VAL A 38 4.43 14.54 -4.71
CA VAL A 38 4.65 14.62 -6.17
C VAL A 38 4.16 15.94 -6.78
N SER A 39 3.28 16.66 -6.08
CA SER A 39 2.76 17.97 -6.51
C SER A 39 3.58 19.13 -6.00
N ASP A 40 4.46 18.93 -5.02
CA ASP A 40 5.29 19.97 -4.42
C ASP A 40 6.27 20.54 -5.45
N LYS A 41 6.25 21.87 -5.63
CA LYS A 41 7.04 22.59 -6.65
C LYS A 41 8.55 22.45 -6.42
N GLU A 42 8.99 22.42 -5.16
CA GLU A 42 10.40 22.28 -4.81
C GLU A 42 10.87 20.82 -5.04
N LEU A 43 10.07 19.85 -4.63
CA LEU A 43 10.38 18.44 -4.83
C LEU A 43 10.32 18.02 -6.32
N LYS A 44 9.58 18.74 -7.17
CA LYS A 44 9.56 18.51 -8.63
C LYS A 44 10.86 18.88 -9.34
N LYS A 45 11.71 19.73 -8.74
CA LYS A 45 12.99 20.11 -9.35
C LYS A 45 13.89 18.87 -9.52
N LYS A 46 14.59 18.78 -10.65
CA LYS A 46 15.50 17.68 -10.95
C LYS A 46 16.58 17.48 -9.85
N SER A 47 17.06 18.58 -9.27
CA SER A 47 18.03 18.55 -8.15
C SER A 47 17.48 17.89 -6.88
N ASN A 48 16.17 17.77 -6.73
CA ASN A 48 15.50 17.20 -5.57
C ASN A 48 14.92 15.79 -5.82
N GLU A 49 15.26 15.15 -6.94
CA GLU A 49 14.71 13.83 -7.33
C GLU A 49 14.92 12.77 -6.23
N GLN A 50 16.14 12.65 -5.71
CA GLN A 50 16.41 11.68 -4.64
C GLN A 50 15.62 11.98 -3.36
N ARG A 51 15.50 13.27 -3.01
CA ARG A 51 14.69 13.70 -1.85
C ARG A 51 13.22 13.38 -2.04
N ARG A 52 12.67 13.62 -3.24
CA ARG A 52 11.29 13.27 -3.60
C ARG A 52 11.06 11.77 -3.50
N ARG A 53 11.90 10.94 -4.13
CA ARG A 53 11.80 9.47 -4.07
C ARG A 53 11.89 8.94 -2.65
N ALA A 54 12.81 9.46 -1.84
CA ALA A 54 12.92 9.09 -0.44
C ALA A 54 11.67 9.49 0.37
N ALA A 55 11.03 10.61 0.06
CA ALA A 55 9.79 11.03 0.70
C ALA A 55 8.62 10.12 0.32
N ILE A 56 8.44 9.80 -0.97
CA ILE A 56 7.43 8.86 -1.47
C ILE A 56 7.60 7.49 -0.79
N LYS A 57 8.84 6.95 -0.79
CA LYS A 57 9.15 5.67 -0.15
C LYS A 57 8.78 5.64 1.32
N ARG A 58 9.10 6.69 2.09
CA ARG A 58 8.71 6.80 3.50
C ARG A 58 7.19 6.82 3.68
N SER A 59 6.47 7.59 2.87
CA SER A 59 5.01 7.66 2.93
C SER A 59 4.38 6.30 2.65
N ILE A 60 4.80 5.61 1.57
CA ILE A 60 4.31 4.26 1.22
C ILE A 60 4.62 3.25 2.35
N ALA A 61 5.81 3.30 2.94
CA ALA A 61 6.22 2.38 4.00
C ALA A 61 5.37 2.49 5.28
N THR A 62 4.57 3.55 5.44
CA THR A 62 3.67 3.68 6.61
C THR A 62 2.48 2.72 6.58
N ILE A 63 2.06 2.29 5.39
CA ILE A 63 0.88 1.45 5.22
C ILE A 63 1.18 0.13 4.49
N PHE A 64 2.29 0.03 3.73
CA PHE A 64 2.61 -1.19 2.97
C PHE A 64 3.44 -2.16 3.80
N ASP A 65 2.96 -3.41 3.92
CA ASP A 65 3.70 -4.51 4.53
C ASP A 65 4.61 -5.20 3.50
N SER A 66 5.80 -4.64 3.29
CA SER A 66 6.77 -5.18 2.33
C SER A 66 7.15 -6.64 2.65
N GLN A 67 7.16 -7.03 3.92
CA GLN A 67 7.48 -8.40 4.33
C GLN A 67 6.36 -9.36 3.92
N GLU A 68 5.10 -9.02 4.17
CA GLU A 68 3.97 -9.87 3.81
C GLU A 68 3.78 -9.92 2.29
N MET A 69 3.97 -8.80 1.59
CA MET A 69 3.99 -8.77 0.12
C MET A 69 5.05 -9.70 -0.46
N ALA A 70 6.27 -9.63 0.05
CA ALA A 70 7.38 -10.50 -0.36
C ALA A 70 7.09 -11.98 -0.05
N LYS A 71 6.63 -12.28 1.17
CA LYS A 71 6.25 -13.64 1.58
C LYS A 71 5.21 -14.25 0.65
N ARG A 72 4.14 -13.50 0.34
CA ARG A 72 3.08 -13.95 -0.57
C ARG A 72 3.54 -14.09 -2.01
N SER A 73 4.42 -13.22 -2.48
CA SER A 73 4.97 -13.31 -3.84
C SER A 73 5.99 -14.43 -4.01
N LEU A 74 6.68 -14.84 -2.94
CA LEU A 74 7.57 -16.01 -2.99
C LEU A 74 6.78 -17.33 -2.81
N GLY A 75 5.59 -17.26 -2.16
CA GLY A 75 4.65 -18.37 -2.00
C GLY A 75 5.28 -19.59 -1.31
N LYS A 76 5.15 -20.77 -1.92
CA LYS A 76 5.68 -22.02 -1.38
C LYS A 76 7.20 -22.03 -1.18
N HIS A 77 7.92 -21.15 -1.85
CA HIS A 77 9.37 -21.03 -1.76
C HIS A 77 9.84 -20.20 -0.56
N TRP A 78 8.93 -19.57 0.18
CA TRP A 78 9.26 -18.76 1.36
C TRP A 78 9.74 -19.61 2.55
N ASN A 79 8.99 -20.67 2.87
CA ASN A 79 9.27 -21.46 4.07
C ASN A 79 10.66 -22.11 4.09
N PRO A 80 11.19 -22.63 2.95
CA PRO A 80 12.53 -23.20 2.91
C PRO A 80 13.67 -22.17 3.02
N ARG A 81 13.39 -20.86 3.09
CA ARG A 81 14.42 -19.82 3.14
C ARG A 81 14.83 -19.53 4.57
N THR A 82 16.14 -19.33 4.75
CA THR A 82 16.71 -18.86 6.01
C THR A 82 16.24 -17.43 6.32
N PRO A 83 16.33 -16.96 7.58
CA PRO A 83 16.01 -15.57 7.92
C PRO A 83 16.80 -14.53 7.11
N ALA A 84 18.09 -14.82 6.83
CA ALA A 84 18.94 -13.95 6.01
C ALA A 84 18.47 -13.87 4.56
N GLU A 85 18.13 -15.02 3.93
CA GLU A 85 17.58 -15.08 2.57
C GLU A 85 16.23 -14.36 2.48
N ARG A 86 15.36 -14.54 3.48
CA ARG A 86 14.08 -13.83 3.55
C ARG A 86 14.28 -12.32 3.60
N LYS A 87 15.17 -11.85 4.48
CA LYS A 87 15.49 -10.42 4.57
C LYS A 87 16.02 -9.89 3.24
N GLN A 88 16.99 -10.57 2.65
CA GLN A 88 17.55 -10.21 1.34
C GLN A 88 16.46 -10.13 0.26
N PHE A 89 15.57 -11.12 0.22
CA PHE A 89 14.49 -11.14 -0.77
C PHE A 89 13.50 -9.98 -0.55
N VAL A 90 13.12 -9.67 0.70
CA VAL A 90 12.25 -8.53 1.02
C VAL A 90 12.87 -7.23 0.50
N ASP A 91 14.15 -6.99 0.76
CA ASP A 91 14.86 -5.79 0.33
C ASP A 91 14.90 -5.69 -1.21
N LEU A 92 15.21 -6.78 -1.89
CA LEU A 92 15.27 -6.85 -3.36
C LEU A 92 13.89 -6.68 -4.00
N PHE A 93 12.86 -7.30 -3.43
CA PHE A 93 11.50 -7.18 -3.95
C PHE A 93 10.94 -5.77 -3.75
N ALA A 94 11.18 -5.17 -2.58
CA ALA A 94 10.81 -3.77 -2.34
C ALA A 94 11.48 -2.83 -3.35
N THR A 95 12.77 -3.03 -3.63
CA THR A 95 13.50 -2.27 -4.65
C THR A 95 12.93 -2.48 -6.05
N LEU A 96 12.57 -3.72 -6.40
CA LEU A 96 11.93 -4.02 -7.69
C LEU A 96 10.61 -3.26 -7.85
N LEU A 97 9.76 -3.24 -6.82
CA LEU A 97 8.48 -2.52 -6.85
C LEU A 97 8.70 -1.02 -6.94
N GLU A 98 9.59 -0.46 -6.11
CA GLU A 98 9.96 0.95 -6.16
C GLU A 98 10.35 1.36 -7.59
N ASN A 99 11.29 0.66 -8.18
CA ASN A 99 11.79 0.94 -9.52
C ASN A 99 10.73 0.76 -10.61
N SER A 100 9.84 -0.22 -10.47
CA SER A 100 8.80 -0.49 -11.47
C SER A 100 7.67 0.54 -11.45
N TYR A 101 7.41 1.17 -10.32
CA TYR A 101 6.25 2.05 -10.14
C TYR A 101 6.60 3.50 -9.82
N ALA A 102 7.87 3.83 -9.44
CA ALA A 102 8.27 5.20 -9.13
C ALA A 102 7.93 6.19 -10.25
N GLY A 103 8.28 5.86 -11.49
CA GLY A 103 7.97 6.73 -12.64
C GLY A 103 6.47 6.95 -12.85
N LYS A 104 5.63 5.94 -12.59
CA LYS A 104 4.17 6.09 -12.68
C LYS A 104 3.62 7.00 -11.59
N ILE A 105 4.16 6.88 -10.37
CA ILE A 105 3.79 7.75 -9.26
C ILE A 105 4.26 9.19 -9.52
N GLU A 106 5.49 9.36 -10.01
CA GLU A 106 6.08 10.66 -10.32
C GLU A 106 5.42 11.35 -11.53
N SER A 107 4.77 10.60 -12.42
CA SER A 107 4.03 11.11 -13.57
C SER A 107 2.62 11.62 -13.24
N TYR A 108 2.24 11.60 -11.96
CA TYR A 108 0.94 12.13 -11.51
C TYR A 108 0.67 13.54 -12.06
N ASN A 109 -0.49 13.69 -12.69
CA ASN A 109 -0.91 14.93 -13.39
C ASN A 109 -2.38 15.25 -13.10
N ASN A 110 -2.70 15.45 -11.83
CA ASN A 110 -4.04 15.81 -11.36
C ASN A 110 -5.13 14.73 -11.62
N GLU A 111 -4.75 13.45 -11.64
CA GLU A 111 -5.71 12.36 -11.64
C GLU A 111 -6.58 12.43 -10.39
N LYS A 112 -7.88 12.20 -10.56
CA LYS A 112 -8.83 12.11 -9.45
C LYS A 112 -8.93 10.67 -8.96
N ILE A 113 -8.78 10.46 -7.66
CA ILE A 113 -8.96 9.13 -7.05
C ILE A 113 -10.30 9.10 -6.33
N VAL A 114 -11.16 8.15 -6.73
CA VAL A 114 -12.50 7.96 -6.17
C VAL A 114 -12.55 6.60 -5.50
N TYR A 115 -12.71 6.59 -4.17
CA TYR A 115 -12.92 5.35 -3.41
C TYR A 115 -14.38 4.93 -3.56
N THR A 116 -14.61 3.71 -4.04
CA THR A 116 -15.95 3.27 -4.45
C THR A 116 -16.56 2.27 -3.49
N LYS A 117 -15.73 1.47 -2.80
CA LYS A 117 -16.21 0.44 -1.87
C LYS A 117 -15.14 0.06 -0.86
N GLU A 118 -15.56 -0.17 0.38
CA GLU A 118 -14.78 -0.87 1.41
C GLU A 118 -15.50 -2.18 1.74
N THR A 119 -14.74 -3.26 1.84
CA THR A 119 -15.25 -4.57 2.27
C THR A 119 -14.33 -5.08 3.38
N LEU A 120 -14.93 -5.52 4.48
CA LEU A 120 -14.23 -6.12 5.62
C LEU A 120 -14.60 -7.60 5.69
N ASP A 121 -13.60 -8.46 5.91
CA ASP A 121 -13.75 -9.88 6.13
C ASP A 121 -12.77 -10.34 7.22
N GLY A 122 -13.22 -10.30 8.48
CA GLY A 122 -12.39 -10.58 9.65
C GLY A 122 -11.18 -9.65 9.72
N GLU A 123 -10.00 -10.23 9.59
CA GLU A 123 -8.72 -9.49 9.61
C GLU A 123 -8.27 -9.04 8.21
N TYR A 124 -9.11 -9.16 7.21
CA TYR A 124 -8.85 -8.72 5.85
C TYR A 124 -9.79 -7.60 5.43
N ALA A 125 -9.28 -6.72 4.59
CA ALA A 125 -10.05 -5.64 3.99
C ALA A 125 -9.68 -5.47 2.52
N GLU A 126 -10.65 -5.03 1.72
CA GLU A 126 -10.44 -4.57 0.35
C GLU A 126 -11.01 -3.16 0.21
N VAL A 127 -10.18 -2.23 -0.26
CA VAL A 127 -10.59 -0.86 -0.60
C VAL A 127 -10.53 -0.73 -2.11
N LYS A 128 -11.68 -0.54 -2.75
CA LYS A 128 -11.77 -0.35 -4.19
C LYS A 128 -11.72 1.12 -4.56
N SER A 129 -10.94 1.43 -5.58
CA SER A 129 -10.87 2.79 -6.10
C SER A 129 -10.81 2.84 -7.63
N LYS A 130 -11.16 4.00 -8.16
CA LYS A 130 -10.97 4.38 -9.56
C LYS A 130 -10.05 5.58 -9.63
N VAL A 131 -9.13 5.54 -10.56
CA VAL A 131 -8.30 6.66 -10.94
C VAL A 131 -8.83 7.22 -12.25
N ILE A 132 -9.17 8.51 -12.26
CA ILE A 132 -9.75 9.22 -13.40
C ILE A 132 -8.72 10.24 -13.88
N THR A 133 -8.27 10.08 -15.12
CA THR A 133 -7.31 10.99 -15.72
C THR A 133 -7.97 12.32 -16.12
N PRO A 134 -7.21 13.40 -16.36
CA PRO A 134 -7.76 14.65 -16.91
C PRO A 134 -8.46 14.46 -18.27
N LYS A 135 -8.13 13.38 -19.01
CA LYS A 135 -8.79 13.02 -20.27
C LYS A 135 -10.05 12.18 -20.09
N GLN A 136 -10.47 11.93 -18.85
CA GLN A 136 -11.62 11.10 -18.49
C GLN A 136 -11.42 9.60 -18.73
N ASP A 137 -10.19 9.13 -18.95
CA ASP A 137 -9.90 7.69 -18.93
C ASP A 137 -9.99 7.21 -17.48
N GLU A 138 -10.58 6.04 -17.26
CA GLU A 138 -10.71 5.43 -15.94
C GLU A 138 -9.94 4.11 -15.89
N TYR A 139 -9.27 3.85 -14.76
CA TYR A 139 -8.71 2.53 -14.44
C TYR A 139 -8.87 2.22 -12.95
N THR A 140 -8.93 0.93 -12.63
CA THR A 140 -9.11 0.50 -11.24
C THR A 140 -7.76 0.34 -10.54
N LEU A 141 -7.72 0.75 -9.27
CA LEU A 141 -6.57 0.61 -8.40
C LEU A 141 -7.08 0.24 -7.01
N ASP A 142 -7.12 -1.06 -6.72
CA ASP A 142 -7.69 -1.58 -5.49
C ASP A 142 -6.58 -2.00 -4.52
N TYR A 143 -6.85 -1.90 -3.22
CA TYR A 143 -5.91 -2.21 -2.16
C TYR A 143 -6.46 -3.37 -1.33
N ARG A 144 -5.61 -4.38 -1.07
CA ARG A 144 -5.91 -5.46 -0.13
C ARG A 144 -5.07 -5.31 1.11
N LEU A 145 -5.75 -5.28 2.25
CA LEU A 145 -5.11 -5.04 3.54
C LEU A 145 -5.35 -6.21 4.49
N MET A 146 -4.44 -6.34 5.44
CA MET A 146 -4.62 -7.21 6.59
C MET A 146 -4.41 -6.42 7.88
N LYS A 147 -5.15 -6.79 8.92
CA LYS A 147 -5.01 -6.23 10.25
C LYS A 147 -3.87 -6.94 10.96
N LYS A 148 -2.97 -6.18 11.54
CA LYS A 148 -1.85 -6.69 12.35
C LYS A 148 -2.32 -6.85 13.80
N ASP A 149 -1.57 -7.61 14.60
CA ASP A 149 -1.88 -7.88 16.03
C ASP A 149 -2.05 -6.59 16.86
N ASN A 150 -1.36 -5.52 16.47
CA ASN A 150 -1.50 -4.20 17.10
C ASN A 150 -2.72 -3.38 16.61
N GLY A 151 -3.58 -3.99 15.79
CA GLY A 151 -4.78 -3.37 15.25
C GLY A 151 -4.57 -2.52 13.99
N THR A 152 -3.33 -2.33 13.53
CA THR A 152 -3.02 -1.50 12.35
C THR A 152 -3.35 -2.26 11.06
N TRP A 153 -4.01 -1.59 10.13
CA TRP A 153 -4.25 -2.11 8.78
C TRP A 153 -3.05 -1.86 7.87
N MET A 154 -2.54 -2.92 7.20
CA MET A 154 -1.38 -2.85 6.32
C MET A 154 -1.71 -3.46 4.96
N VAL A 155 -1.33 -2.76 3.88
CA VAL A 155 -1.50 -3.23 2.50
C VAL A 155 -0.52 -4.36 2.21
N TYR A 156 -1.05 -5.51 1.81
CA TYR A 156 -0.26 -6.66 1.37
C TYR A 156 -0.35 -6.95 -0.13
N ASP A 157 -1.28 -6.31 -0.85
CA ASP A 157 -1.41 -6.45 -2.30
C ASP A 157 -2.09 -5.22 -2.90
N VAL A 158 -1.74 -4.91 -4.14
CA VAL A 158 -2.43 -3.91 -4.97
C VAL A 158 -2.94 -4.60 -6.22
N VAL A 159 -4.18 -4.31 -6.60
CA VAL A 159 -4.83 -4.87 -7.79
C VAL A 159 -5.03 -3.74 -8.79
N ILE A 160 -4.35 -3.81 -9.92
CA ILE A 160 -4.40 -2.80 -10.99
C ILE A 160 -5.14 -3.42 -12.16
N GLU A 161 -6.27 -2.83 -12.59
CA GLU A 161 -7.08 -3.37 -13.67
C GLU A 161 -7.41 -4.86 -13.51
N GLY A 162 -7.76 -5.25 -12.26
CA GLY A 162 -8.06 -6.65 -11.92
C GLY A 162 -6.83 -7.56 -11.76
N VAL A 163 -5.62 -7.07 -12.00
CA VAL A 163 -4.38 -7.85 -11.89
C VAL A 163 -3.69 -7.59 -10.56
N SER A 164 -3.66 -8.63 -9.69
CA SER A 164 -2.92 -8.59 -8.42
C SER A 164 -1.41 -8.55 -8.65
N LEU A 165 -0.72 -7.56 -8.09
CA LEU A 165 0.74 -7.44 -8.17
C LEU A 165 1.42 -8.65 -7.53
N VAL A 166 1.03 -9.00 -6.32
CA VAL A 166 1.63 -10.11 -5.58
C VAL A 166 1.42 -11.44 -6.31
N SER A 167 0.23 -11.68 -6.87
CA SER A 167 -0.05 -12.90 -7.62
C SER A 167 0.73 -12.96 -8.93
N ASN A 168 0.86 -11.85 -9.64
CA ASN A 168 1.63 -11.73 -10.86
C ASN A 168 3.11 -12.06 -10.61
N TYR A 169 3.73 -11.42 -9.61
CA TYR A 169 5.11 -11.71 -9.24
C TYR A 169 5.29 -13.13 -8.72
N ARG A 170 4.33 -13.68 -7.97
CA ARG A 170 4.37 -15.08 -7.52
C ARG A 170 4.47 -16.05 -8.68
N THR A 171 3.71 -15.84 -9.73
CA THR A 171 3.76 -16.67 -10.94
C THR A 171 5.12 -16.57 -11.63
N GLN A 172 5.66 -15.36 -11.79
CA GLN A 172 6.96 -15.14 -12.40
C GLN A 172 8.10 -15.76 -11.56
N PHE A 173 8.11 -15.54 -10.26
CA PHE A 173 9.14 -16.06 -9.36
C PHE A 173 9.09 -17.58 -9.26
N ASN A 174 7.88 -18.16 -9.16
CA ASN A 174 7.72 -19.61 -9.18
C ASN A 174 8.30 -20.22 -10.46
N ARG A 175 8.06 -19.60 -11.62
CA ARG A 175 8.63 -20.06 -12.90
C ARG A 175 10.16 -20.04 -12.88
N ILE A 176 10.76 -18.92 -12.44
CA ILE A 176 12.23 -18.78 -12.39
C ILE A 176 12.82 -19.83 -11.43
N ILE A 177 12.26 -19.96 -10.22
CA ILE A 177 12.79 -20.88 -9.20
C ILE A 177 12.64 -22.32 -9.63
N SER A 178 11.51 -22.69 -10.23
CA SER A 178 11.26 -24.08 -10.68
C SER A 178 12.17 -24.48 -11.82
N THR A 179 12.64 -23.55 -12.66
CA THR A 179 13.53 -23.82 -13.79
C THR A 179 15.01 -23.72 -13.42
N ASN A 180 15.39 -22.72 -12.63
CA ASN A 180 16.79 -22.33 -12.43
C ASN A 180 17.21 -22.22 -10.95
N GLY A 181 16.30 -22.48 -10.03
CA GLY A 181 16.54 -22.36 -8.59
C GLY A 181 16.43 -20.94 -8.04
N TYR A 182 16.36 -20.84 -6.70
CA TYR A 182 16.26 -19.58 -5.97
C TYR A 182 17.46 -18.63 -6.17
N PRO A 183 18.73 -19.11 -6.24
CA PRO A 183 19.87 -18.22 -6.48
C PRO A 183 19.76 -17.43 -7.79
N GLU A 184 19.19 -18.01 -8.83
CA GLU A 184 18.98 -17.31 -10.10
C GLU A 184 17.94 -16.20 -9.98
N LEU A 185 16.87 -16.41 -9.21
CA LEU A 185 15.91 -15.33 -8.93
C LEU A 185 16.62 -14.16 -8.23
N VAL A 186 17.41 -14.43 -7.18
CA VAL A 186 18.17 -13.39 -6.45
C VAL A 186 19.10 -12.64 -7.41
N LYS A 187 19.86 -13.35 -8.25
CA LYS A 187 20.75 -12.76 -9.25
C LYS A 187 20.01 -11.82 -10.20
N LYS A 188 18.85 -12.24 -10.71
CA LYS A 188 18.02 -11.42 -11.61
C LYS A 188 17.49 -10.16 -10.91
N LEU A 189 17.03 -10.28 -9.67
CA LEU A 189 16.56 -9.13 -8.88
C LEU A 189 17.68 -8.15 -8.59
N GLN A 190 18.89 -8.64 -8.26
CA GLN A 190 20.08 -7.80 -8.05
C GLN A 190 20.49 -7.06 -9.32
N ALA A 191 20.54 -7.75 -10.46
CA ALA A 191 20.85 -7.13 -11.74
C ALA A 191 19.87 -5.99 -12.05
N LYS A 192 18.56 -6.25 -11.91
CA LYS A 192 17.52 -5.25 -12.14
C LYS A 192 17.62 -4.05 -11.17
N SER A 193 18.01 -4.29 -9.91
CA SER A 193 18.24 -3.23 -8.94
C SER A 193 19.42 -2.34 -9.31
N ASN A 194 20.45 -2.89 -9.96
CA ASN A 194 21.66 -2.15 -10.34
C ASN A 194 21.47 -1.34 -11.63
N GLU A 195 20.71 -1.86 -12.61
CA GLU A 195 20.38 -1.14 -13.86
C GLU A 195 19.69 0.21 -13.61
N LEU A 196 19.00 0.35 -12.52
CA LEU A 196 18.18 1.52 -12.19
C LEU A 196 18.86 2.50 -11.23
N LYS A 197 20.12 2.18 -10.83
CA LYS A 197 20.99 3.09 -10.06
C LYS A 197 21.96 3.89 -10.94
N MET A 198 22.07 3.50 -12.20
CA MET A 198 22.86 4.21 -13.22
C MET A 198 22.00 5.24 -13.95
#